data_c7f1c24d51ff454fd7154c8fc88c2246
#
_entry.id   c7f1c24d51ff454fd7154c8fc88c2246
#
_cell.length_a   1.000
_cell.length_b   1.000
_cell.length_c   1.000
_cell.angle_alpha   90.00
_cell.angle_beta   90.00
_cell.angle_gamma   90.00
#
_symmetry.space_group_name_H-M   'P 1'
#
loop_
_entity.id
_entity.type
_entity.pdbx_description
1 polymer ?
#
loop_
_entity_poly.entity_id
_entity_poly.type
_entity_poly.pdbx_seq_one_letter_code
_entity_poly.pdbx_strand_id
1 'polypeptide(L)'
;QSGYFFYQALQSSMNAYLRAENPALRHTILVVMADDLERNGRGRDMVQALRLAQSLQPRTDTEAALEVAIGKYGFRITETVVQSDLARPRICATFSEDLVAAGVDYSSFVQLTETGMVVEAGGYRQLCVTGLEHGKRYSLTFREGLPAADGQTMAKSVEVTQYIRDRAPGVRFPGRGYVLPNTADVALPVETVNTDKLDLTLFRVTDRNLLRSIQDYYFGAPMQSYSEGYFADTVGEELWTGTATVGQEVNRDVTTRLPLGDALEGLSAGIYALKASVPGVDPYVVPAGWQWFVVSDLGLTTMSGVDGLHVFVRSLGTAGAKPGITVQLLNRANAVLGTAMTDDMGYARFDAGLTRGLGGSAPAMVVARDGDTDIAFLSLTDPEFDLSDRGVEGREAAPPVDVFITTDRGAYRAGETVYATALARDAQQAAVEGLPLTAVVSRPDGVEYARAVVNDWGGGYVFSQPIAGSAPRGVWRLEMFADLEAPALASRTFLVEDFLPERIDFDLTLADGPLSVGTDSTVDLTVAARYLFGAPGAGLAIEGEVLLRATEGLEAHPGYTFGRHDQPFSAQM
;
A
#
# COMPACT_ATOMS: atom_id res chain seq x y z
N GLN A 1 10.59 41.63 -9.27
CA GLN A 1 9.64 42.79 -9.31
C GLN A 1 8.52 42.56 -10.35
N SER A 2 8.78 41.97 -11.54
CA SER A 2 7.74 41.76 -12.58
C SER A 2 6.57 40.88 -12.12
N GLY A 3 6.83 39.81 -11.39
CA GLY A 3 5.78 38.90 -10.90
C GLY A 3 4.77 39.59 -9.96
N TYR A 4 5.22 40.52 -9.15
CA TYR A 4 4.32 41.30 -8.29
C TYR A 4 3.33 42.14 -9.10
N PHE A 5 3.80 42.79 -10.16
CA PHE A 5 2.93 43.61 -11.02
C PHE A 5 1.93 42.77 -11.80
N PHE A 6 2.33 41.58 -12.28
CA PHE A 6 1.40 40.68 -12.94
C PHE A 6 0.30 40.15 -12.00
N TYR A 7 0.66 39.88 -10.75
CA TYR A 7 -0.33 39.52 -9.73
C TYR A 7 -1.31 40.66 -9.45
N GLN A 8 -0.81 41.90 -9.32
CA GLN A 8 -1.64 43.11 -9.11
C GLN A 8 -2.59 43.38 -10.30
N ALA A 9 -2.11 43.17 -11.53
CA ALA A 9 -2.93 43.31 -12.72
C ALA A 9 -4.08 42.31 -12.71
N LEU A 10 -3.80 41.02 -12.41
CA LEU A 10 -4.81 39.99 -12.29
C LEU A 10 -5.85 40.29 -11.19
N GLN A 11 -5.41 40.76 -10.02
CA GLN A 11 -6.35 41.19 -8.96
C GLN A 11 -7.23 42.35 -9.40
N SER A 12 -6.68 43.27 -10.17
CA SER A 12 -7.41 44.44 -10.69
C SER A 12 -8.46 44.02 -11.73
N SER A 13 -8.12 43.13 -12.67
CA SER A 13 -9.04 42.60 -13.67
C SER A 13 -10.15 41.75 -13.03
N MET A 14 -9.86 40.94 -12.01
CA MET A 14 -10.86 40.22 -11.23
C MET A 14 -11.83 41.16 -10.52
N ASN A 15 -11.33 42.17 -9.85
CA ASN A 15 -12.16 43.19 -9.19
C ASN A 15 -13.03 43.99 -10.18
N ALA A 16 -12.49 44.31 -11.36
CA ALA A 16 -13.24 44.97 -12.42
C ALA A 16 -14.38 44.05 -12.94
N TYR A 17 -14.12 42.78 -13.13
CA TYR A 17 -15.13 41.82 -13.56
C TYR A 17 -16.30 41.69 -12.57
N LEU A 18 -16.00 41.63 -11.28
CA LEU A 18 -17.03 41.56 -10.23
C LEU A 18 -17.93 42.79 -10.17
N ARG A 19 -17.43 43.95 -10.63
CA ARG A 19 -18.18 45.22 -10.63
C ARG A 19 -18.85 45.55 -11.97
N ALA A 20 -18.52 44.83 -13.02
CA ALA A 20 -19.09 45.06 -14.35
C ALA A 20 -20.55 44.61 -14.39
N GLU A 21 -21.45 45.45 -14.86
CA GLU A 21 -22.90 45.18 -14.89
C GLU A 21 -23.37 44.66 -16.26
N ASN A 22 -22.73 45.06 -17.36
CA ASN A 22 -23.18 44.66 -18.69
C ASN A 22 -22.29 43.58 -19.34
N PRO A 23 -22.87 42.72 -20.20
CA PRO A 23 -22.14 41.61 -20.84
C PRO A 23 -20.95 42.07 -21.69
N ALA A 24 -21.05 43.16 -22.41
CA ALA A 24 -19.99 43.66 -23.29
C ALA A 24 -18.74 44.11 -22.47
N LEU A 25 -18.97 44.78 -21.34
CA LEU A 25 -17.89 45.19 -20.42
C LEU A 25 -17.26 43.92 -19.78
N ARG A 26 -18.08 43.00 -19.30
CA ARG A 26 -17.60 41.70 -18.76
C ARG A 26 -16.74 40.95 -19.76
N HIS A 27 -17.17 40.87 -21.01
CA HIS A 27 -16.41 40.29 -22.10
C HIS A 27 -15.02 40.93 -22.22
N THR A 28 -14.95 42.25 -22.34
CA THR A 28 -13.68 42.99 -22.47
C THR A 28 -12.74 42.75 -21.28
N ILE A 29 -13.28 42.74 -20.06
CA ILE A 29 -12.50 42.49 -18.85
C ILE A 29 -11.99 41.06 -18.82
N LEU A 30 -12.79 40.06 -19.22
CA LEU A 30 -12.37 38.67 -19.28
C LEU A 30 -11.24 38.42 -20.29
N VAL A 31 -11.23 39.15 -21.42
CA VAL A 31 -10.13 39.08 -22.39
C VAL A 31 -8.83 39.63 -21.79
N VAL A 32 -8.91 40.77 -21.06
CA VAL A 32 -7.75 41.31 -20.34
C VAL A 32 -7.30 40.36 -19.23
N MET A 33 -8.26 39.82 -18.45
CA MET A 33 -7.97 38.85 -17.40
C MET A 33 -7.30 37.61 -17.93
N ALA A 34 -7.66 37.14 -19.14
CA ALA A 34 -7.03 36.01 -19.79
C ALA A 34 -5.53 36.25 -20.05
N ASP A 35 -5.14 37.45 -20.50
CA ASP A 35 -3.74 37.81 -20.66
C ASP A 35 -3.01 37.92 -19.30
N ASP A 36 -3.67 38.48 -18.29
CA ASP A 36 -3.12 38.53 -16.92
C ASP A 36 -2.92 37.14 -16.33
N LEU A 37 -3.87 36.21 -16.58
CA LEU A 37 -3.76 34.80 -16.14
C LEU A 37 -2.58 34.10 -16.80
N GLU A 38 -2.38 34.32 -18.12
CA GLU A 38 -1.24 33.74 -18.83
C GLU A 38 0.09 34.22 -18.25
N ARG A 39 0.24 35.54 -18.00
CA ARG A 39 1.45 36.14 -17.42
C ARG A 39 1.74 35.66 -16.00
N ASN A 40 0.70 35.26 -15.28
CA ASN A 40 0.83 34.66 -13.93
C ASN A 40 1.02 33.12 -13.97
N GLY A 41 1.27 32.51 -15.12
CA GLY A 41 1.46 31.06 -15.27
C GLY A 41 0.17 30.24 -15.14
N ARG A 42 -1.00 30.91 -15.20
CA ARG A 42 -2.33 30.31 -15.06
C ARG A 42 -3.02 30.10 -16.42
N GLY A 43 -2.30 29.53 -17.39
CA GLY A 43 -2.79 29.39 -18.77
C GLY A 43 -4.07 28.55 -18.90
N ARG A 44 -4.35 27.62 -18.00
CA ARG A 44 -5.61 26.87 -17.97
C ARG A 44 -6.80 27.78 -17.64
N ASP A 45 -6.63 28.64 -16.67
CA ASP A 45 -7.67 29.60 -16.28
C ASP A 45 -7.91 30.64 -17.37
N MET A 46 -6.86 30.97 -18.16
CA MET A 46 -7.01 31.76 -19.39
C MET A 46 -8.02 31.14 -20.36
N VAL A 47 -7.95 29.82 -20.60
CA VAL A 47 -8.92 29.14 -21.49
C VAL A 47 -10.34 29.29 -20.96
N GLN A 48 -10.54 29.14 -19.65
CA GLN A 48 -11.87 29.30 -19.03
C GLN A 48 -12.37 30.75 -19.13
N ALA A 49 -11.49 31.74 -18.89
CA ALA A 49 -11.83 33.14 -19.03
C ALA A 49 -12.24 33.49 -20.47
N LEU A 50 -11.51 33.00 -21.47
CA LEU A 50 -11.85 33.22 -22.89
C LEU A 50 -13.15 32.49 -23.30
N ARG A 51 -13.40 31.27 -22.80
CA ARG A 51 -14.68 30.58 -23.03
C ARG A 51 -15.86 31.36 -22.46
N LEU A 52 -15.70 31.87 -21.25
CA LEU A 52 -16.73 32.68 -20.60
C LEU A 52 -16.93 34.01 -21.38
N ALA A 53 -15.84 34.66 -21.82
CA ALA A 53 -15.94 35.85 -22.65
C ALA A 53 -16.75 35.56 -23.94
N GLN A 54 -16.41 34.48 -24.65
CA GLN A 54 -17.09 34.08 -25.89
C GLN A 54 -18.57 33.73 -25.67
N SER A 55 -18.93 33.15 -24.52
CA SER A 55 -20.32 32.84 -24.16
C SER A 55 -21.15 34.10 -23.85
N LEU A 56 -20.53 35.15 -23.28
CA LEU A 56 -21.19 36.40 -22.97
C LEU A 56 -21.42 37.26 -24.22
N GLN A 57 -20.45 37.31 -25.11
CA GLN A 57 -20.51 38.04 -26.38
C GLN A 57 -19.61 37.36 -27.42
N PRO A 58 -20.16 36.57 -28.37
CA PRO A 58 -19.38 35.95 -29.44
C PRO A 58 -18.65 36.99 -30.30
N ARG A 59 -17.32 36.84 -30.44
CA ARG A 59 -16.47 37.71 -31.26
C ARG A 59 -15.38 36.87 -31.92
N THR A 60 -15.07 37.19 -33.17
CA THR A 60 -14.09 36.47 -33.98
C THR A 60 -12.64 36.59 -33.42
N ASP A 61 -12.29 37.74 -32.85
CA ASP A 61 -10.98 37.96 -32.20
C ASP A 61 -10.82 37.12 -30.94
N THR A 62 -11.87 37.02 -30.13
CA THR A 62 -11.88 36.19 -28.90
C THR A 62 -11.91 34.71 -29.26
N GLU A 63 -12.61 34.31 -30.29
CA GLU A 63 -12.62 32.94 -30.79
C GLU A 63 -11.20 32.50 -31.23
N ALA A 64 -10.52 33.33 -32.02
CA ALA A 64 -9.15 33.07 -32.43
C ALA A 64 -8.18 32.98 -31.23
N ALA A 65 -8.32 33.90 -30.24
CA ALA A 65 -7.54 33.84 -29.02
C ALA A 65 -7.81 32.58 -28.19
N LEU A 66 -9.06 32.14 -28.13
CA LEU A 66 -9.46 30.91 -27.44
C LEU A 66 -8.89 29.67 -28.15
N GLU A 67 -8.91 29.59 -29.46
CA GLU A 67 -8.28 28.49 -30.21
C GLU A 67 -6.77 28.38 -29.94
N VAL A 68 -6.06 29.53 -29.90
CA VAL A 68 -4.65 29.57 -29.57
C VAL A 68 -4.42 29.12 -28.12
N ALA A 69 -5.23 29.60 -27.19
CA ALA A 69 -5.13 29.24 -25.77
C ALA A 69 -5.41 27.74 -25.54
N ILE A 70 -6.42 27.16 -26.21
CA ILE A 70 -6.73 25.72 -26.17
C ILE A 70 -5.54 24.92 -26.72
N GLY A 71 -4.95 25.35 -27.83
CA GLY A 71 -3.76 24.69 -28.39
C GLY A 71 -2.56 24.69 -27.45
N LYS A 72 -2.41 25.73 -26.65
CA LYS A 72 -1.27 25.91 -25.74
C LYS A 72 -1.49 25.32 -24.33
N TYR A 73 -2.69 25.45 -23.79
CA TYR A 73 -3.01 25.13 -22.40
C TYR A 73 -4.17 24.15 -22.22
N GLY A 74 -4.89 23.80 -23.28
CA GLY A 74 -5.98 22.83 -23.26
C GLY A 74 -5.49 21.40 -23.03
N PHE A 75 -6.46 20.49 -22.93
CA PHE A 75 -6.19 19.06 -22.77
C PHE A 75 -5.42 18.53 -23.98
N ARG A 76 -4.23 17.99 -23.73
CA ARG A 76 -3.30 17.51 -24.77
C ARG A 76 -2.36 16.44 -24.24
N ILE A 77 -1.70 15.75 -25.18
CA ILE A 77 -0.56 14.89 -24.86
C ILE A 77 0.64 15.77 -24.51
N THR A 78 1.25 15.54 -23.36
CA THR A 78 2.45 16.25 -22.87
C THR A 78 3.72 15.47 -23.14
N GLU A 79 3.64 14.14 -23.13
CA GLU A 79 4.77 13.25 -23.31
C GLU A 79 4.34 11.93 -23.89
N THR A 80 5.22 11.29 -24.65
CA THR A 80 5.08 9.91 -25.10
C THR A 80 6.33 9.12 -24.71
N VAL A 81 6.12 8.00 -24.04
CA VAL A 81 7.20 7.14 -23.54
C VAL A 81 7.04 5.74 -24.13
N VAL A 82 8.15 5.20 -24.64
CA VAL A 82 8.25 3.82 -25.11
C VAL A 82 8.93 2.98 -24.02
N GLN A 83 8.24 2.00 -23.50
CA GLN A 83 8.76 1.07 -22.50
C GLN A 83 9.21 -0.23 -23.20
N SER A 84 10.34 -0.16 -23.89
CA SER A 84 10.88 -1.29 -24.67
C SER A 84 11.50 -2.39 -23.82
N ASP A 85 11.95 -2.09 -22.59
CA ASP A 85 12.64 -3.08 -21.75
C ASP A 85 11.69 -4.06 -21.02
N LEU A 86 10.38 -3.82 -21.13
CA LEU A 86 9.38 -4.77 -20.63
C LEU A 86 9.30 -6.02 -21.50
N ALA A 87 8.98 -7.17 -20.92
CA ALA A 87 8.72 -8.42 -21.65
C ALA A 87 7.56 -8.26 -22.65
N ARG A 88 6.59 -7.41 -22.32
CA ARG A 88 5.52 -6.94 -23.21
C ARG A 88 5.68 -5.44 -23.36
N PRO A 89 6.31 -4.98 -24.44
CA PRO A 89 6.57 -3.56 -24.63
C PRO A 89 5.28 -2.77 -24.82
N ARG A 90 5.31 -1.51 -24.43
CA ARG A 90 4.16 -0.61 -24.58
C ARG A 90 4.57 0.81 -24.90
N ILE A 91 3.68 1.52 -25.60
CA ILE A 91 3.79 2.95 -25.86
C ILE A 91 2.76 3.64 -24.97
N CYS A 92 3.20 4.58 -24.15
CA CYS A 92 2.35 5.32 -23.23
C CYS A 92 2.34 6.80 -23.61
N ALA A 93 1.14 7.40 -23.69
CA ALA A 93 0.95 8.82 -23.83
C ALA A 93 0.48 9.41 -22.51
N THR A 94 1.17 10.43 -22.01
CA THR A 94 0.82 11.17 -20.81
C THR A 94 0.10 12.44 -21.19
N PHE A 95 -1.04 12.69 -20.54
CA PHE A 95 -1.91 13.83 -20.80
C PHE A 95 -1.71 14.95 -19.78
N SER A 96 -2.10 16.15 -20.13
CA SER A 96 -2.02 17.33 -19.26
C SER A 96 -3.01 17.29 -18.10
N GLU A 97 -4.12 16.57 -18.23
CA GLU A 97 -5.20 16.44 -17.25
C GLU A 97 -5.46 14.97 -16.92
N ASP A 98 -6.17 14.76 -15.82
CA ASP A 98 -6.62 13.43 -15.42
C ASP A 98 -7.64 12.87 -16.41
N LEU A 99 -7.55 11.59 -16.68
CA LEU A 99 -8.50 10.85 -17.50
C LEU A 99 -9.71 10.45 -16.67
N VAL A 100 -10.85 10.24 -17.31
CA VAL A 100 -12.06 9.75 -16.65
C VAL A 100 -11.79 8.35 -16.09
N ALA A 101 -11.96 8.18 -14.79
CA ALA A 101 -11.58 6.95 -14.08
C ALA A 101 -12.45 5.74 -14.43
N ALA A 102 -13.72 5.95 -14.83
CA ALA A 102 -14.66 4.88 -15.15
C ALA A 102 -15.73 5.36 -16.17
N GLY A 103 -16.26 4.42 -16.94
CA GLY A 103 -17.38 4.69 -17.86
C GLY A 103 -16.99 5.23 -19.25
N VAL A 104 -15.68 5.38 -19.53
CA VAL A 104 -15.19 5.77 -20.86
C VAL A 104 -14.34 4.64 -21.43
N ASP A 105 -14.71 4.16 -22.61
CA ASP A 105 -13.86 3.27 -23.40
C ASP A 105 -12.90 4.10 -24.27
N TYR A 106 -11.68 4.25 -23.79
CA TYR A 106 -10.64 4.98 -24.50
C TYR A 106 -10.15 4.30 -25.77
N SER A 107 -10.44 3.02 -25.98
CA SER A 107 -10.06 2.31 -27.23
C SER A 107 -10.70 2.94 -28.46
N SER A 108 -11.88 3.52 -28.34
CA SER A 108 -12.59 4.23 -29.42
C SER A 108 -11.88 5.53 -29.86
N PHE A 109 -11.05 6.10 -28.97
CA PHE A 109 -10.29 7.33 -29.22
C PHE A 109 -8.85 7.10 -29.66
N VAL A 110 -8.39 5.84 -29.72
CA VAL A 110 -7.04 5.50 -30.19
C VAL A 110 -7.16 4.63 -31.43
N GLN A 111 -6.73 5.16 -32.56
CA GLN A 111 -6.65 4.38 -33.78
C GLN A 111 -5.39 3.53 -33.77
N LEU A 112 -5.58 2.22 -33.76
CA LEU A 112 -4.55 1.20 -33.77
C LEU A 112 -4.31 0.72 -35.21
N THR A 113 -3.06 0.42 -35.55
CA THR A 113 -2.68 0.03 -36.94
C THR A 113 -2.70 -1.47 -37.15
N GLU A 114 -2.63 -2.28 -36.09
CA GLU A 114 -2.58 -3.74 -36.17
C GLU A 114 -3.59 -4.39 -35.22
N THR A 115 -4.00 -5.61 -35.55
CA THR A 115 -4.86 -6.44 -34.68
C THR A 115 -4.06 -6.99 -33.50
N GLY A 116 -4.69 -7.06 -32.33
CA GLY A 116 -4.05 -7.57 -31.09
C GLY A 116 -3.47 -6.49 -30.18
N MET A 117 -3.47 -5.24 -30.60
CA MET A 117 -3.15 -4.11 -29.73
C MET A 117 -4.33 -3.79 -28.81
N VAL A 118 -4.02 -3.42 -27.57
CA VAL A 118 -5.02 -3.07 -26.55
C VAL A 118 -4.65 -1.73 -25.93
N VAL A 119 -5.66 -0.88 -25.72
CA VAL A 119 -5.51 0.39 -25.00
C VAL A 119 -5.85 0.18 -23.54
N GLU A 120 -4.93 0.54 -22.66
CA GLU A 120 -5.06 0.39 -21.21
C GLU A 120 -4.78 1.72 -20.51
N ALA A 121 -5.46 1.99 -19.41
CA ALA A 121 -5.11 3.11 -18.54
C ALA A 121 -3.82 2.77 -17.77
N GLY A 122 -2.78 3.57 -17.96
CA GLY A 122 -1.49 3.43 -17.28
C GLY A 122 -1.40 4.23 -15.97
N GLY A 123 -2.50 4.90 -15.58
CA GLY A 123 -2.59 5.79 -14.42
C GLY A 123 -3.61 6.90 -14.66
N TYR A 124 -3.70 7.85 -13.74
CA TYR A 124 -4.69 8.94 -13.79
C TYR A 124 -4.60 9.81 -15.07
N ARG A 125 -3.38 9.95 -15.64
CA ARG A 125 -3.10 10.82 -16.81
C ARG A 125 -2.48 10.08 -17.97
N GLN A 126 -2.51 8.76 -17.99
CA GLN A 126 -1.75 8.01 -18.98
C GLN A 126 -2.59 6.93 -19.63
N LEU A 127 -2.52 6.87 -20.97
CA LEU A 127 -3.00 5.74 -21.78
C LEU A 127 -1.79 5.03 -22.37
N CYS A 128 -1.79 3.71 -22.25
CA CYS A 128 -0.76 2.84 -22.80
C CYS A 128 -1.37 1.93 -23.87
N VAL A 129 -0.63 1.70 -24.94
CA VAL A 129 -0.96 0.70 -25.95
C VAL A 129 -0.03 -0.49 -25.74
N THR A 130 -0.60 -1.65 -25.51
CA THR A 130 0.04 -2.95 -25.34
C THR A 130 -0.21 -3.88 -26.54
N GLY A 131 0.34 -5.10 -26.52
CA GLY A 131 0.25 -6.00 -27.68
C GLY A 131 1.25 -5.67 -28.79
N LEU A 132 2.33 -4.95 -28.44
CA LEU A 132 3.39 -4.53 -29.36
C LEU A 132 4.52 -5.54 -29.36
N GLU A 133 5.31 -5.55 -30.44
CA GLU A 133 6.49 -6.40 -30.60
C GLU A 133 7.76 -5.55 -30.71
N HIS A 134 8.87 -6.07 -30.19
CA HIS A 134 10.17 -5.47 -30.36
C HIS A 134 10.63 -5.51 -31.83
N GLY A 135 11.50 -4.58 -32.21
CA GLY A 135 12.05 -4.47 -33.56
C GLY A 135 11.10 -3.84 -34.58
N LYS A 136 9.91 -3.40 -34.16
CA LYS A 136 8.89 -2.82 -35.03
C LYS A 136 8.63 -1.34 -34.76
N ARG A 137 8.11 -0.67 -35.79
CA ARG A 137 7.65 0.73 -35.72
C ARG A 137 6.12 0.75 -35.78
N TYR A 138 5.53 1.53 -34.87
CA TYR A 138 4.07 1.68 -34.76
C TYR A 138 3.68 3.14 -34.88
N SER A 139 2.58 3.40 -35.60
CA SER A 139 1.90 4.70 -35.63
C SER A 139 0.56 4.58 -34.94
N LEU A 140 0.32 5.42 -33.96
CA LEU A 140 -0.89 5.48 -33.17
C LEU A 140 -1.51 6.85 -33.33
N THR A 141 -2.82 6.94 -33.55
CA THR A 141 -3.50 8.22 -33.62
C THR A 141 -4.46 8.36 -32.45
N PHE A 142 -4.17 9.30 -31.56
CA PHE A 142 -5.10 9.73 -30.52
C PHE A 142 -6.06 10.73 -31.15
N ARG A 143 -7.36 10.41 -31.14
CA ARG A 143 -8.39 11.17 -31.87
C ARG A 143 -8.83 12.40 -31.10
N GLU A 144 -9.20 13.41 -31.86
CA GLU A 144 -9.99 14.54 -31.37
C GLU A 144 -11.23 14.05 -30.61
N GLY A 145 -11.62 14.78 -29.55
CA GLY A 145 -12.76 14.43 -28.71
C GLY A 145 -12.45 13.49 -27.57
N LEU A 146 -11.22 12.96 -27.43
CA LEU A 146 -10.81 12.15 -26.27
C LEU A 146 -11.07 12.95 -24.98
N PRO A 147 -11.87 12.42 -24.01
CA PRO A 147 -12.31 13.19 -22.85
C PRO A 147 -11.34 13.12 -21.66
N ALA A 148 -11.25 14.22 -20.92
CA ALA A 148 -10.63 14.34 -19.62
C ALA A 148 -11.66 14.36 -18.48
N ALA A 149 -11.23 14.08 -17.26
CA ALA A 149 -12.11 14.04 -16.08
C ALA A 149 -12.73 15.40 -15.73
N ASP A 150 -12.10 16.51 -16.13
CA ASP A 150 -12.59 17.87 -15.92
C ASP A 150 -13.61 18.34 -17.01
N GLY A 151 -14.01 17.43 -17.91
CA GLY A 151 -14.95 17.70 -19.00
C GLY A 151 -14.33 18.35 -20.23
N GLN A 152 -13.01 18.57 -20.26
CA GLN A 152 -12.33 18.97 -21.50
C GLN A 152 -12.17 17.79 -22.44
N THR A 153 -12.01 18.09 -23.71
CA THR A 153 -11.71 17.10 -24.75
C THR A 153 -10.48 17.53 -25.55
N MET A 154 -9.79 16.56 -26.13
CA MET A 154 -8.66 16.82 -27.00
C MET A 154 -9.11 17.54 -28.28
N ALA A 155 -8.55 18.70 -28.55
CA ALA A 155 -9.02 19.61 -29.62
C ALA A 155 -8.62 19.16 -31.04
N LYS A 156 -7.60 18.32 -31.18
CA LYS A 156 -7.06 17.83 -32.46
C LYS A 156 -6.56 16.42 -32.32
N SER A 157 -6.67 15.62 -33.35
CA SER A 157 -6.04 14.31 -33.43
C SER A 157 -4.51 14.45 -33.46
N VAL A 158 -3.82 13.60 -32.72
CA VAL A 158 -2.36 13.57 -32.62
C VAL A 158 -1.85 12.21 -33.05
N GLU A 159 -1.04 12.19 -34.11
CA GLU A 159 -0.33 10.98 -34.53
C GLU A 159 1.02 10.89 -33.83
N VAL A 160 1.29 9.71 -33.26
CA VAL A 160 2.51 9.37 -32.56
C VAL A 160 3.15 8.17 -33.23
N THR A 161 4.31 8.34 -33.84
CA THR A 161 5.08 7.25 -34.44
C THR A 161 6.29 6.93 -33.58
N GLN A 162 6.38 5.69 -33.11
CA GLN A 162 7.43 5.22 -32.21
C GLN A 162 8.05 3.90 -32.71
N TYR A 163 9.33 3.74 -32.47
CA TYR A 163 10.06 2.49 -32.70
C TYR A 163 10.28 1.76 -31.38
N ILE A 164 9.86 0.52 -31.33
CA ILE A 164 10.10 -0.37 -30.17
C ILE A 164 11.47 -1.03 -30.41
N ARG A 165 12.48 -0.55 -29.73
CA ARG A 165 13.81 -1.18 -29.80
C ARG A 165 13.79 -2.55 -29.12
N ASP A 166 14.79 -3.37 -29.44
CA ASP A 166 15.06 -4.56 -28.64
C ASP A 166 15.32 -4.18 -27.17
N ARG A 167 15.02 -5.10 -26.28
CA ARG A 167 15.32 -4.92 -24.85
C ARG A 167 16.79 -4.70 -24.64
N ALA A 168 17.16 -3.87 -23.68
CA ALA A 168 18.55 -3.80 -23.24
C ALA A 168 19.00 -5.16 -22.71
N PRO A 169 20.27 -5.55 -22.92
CA PRO A 169 20.78 -6.72 -22.21
C PRO A 169 20.64 -6.52 -20.72
N GLY A 170 20.41 -7.62 -20.01
CA GLY A 170 20.17 -7.54 -18.56
C GLY A 170 20.42 -8.84 -17.86
N VAL A 171 20.67 -8.76 -16.57
CA VAL A 171 20.88 -9.89 -15.67
C VAL A 171 20.23 -9.62 -14.33
N ARG A 172 19.53 -10.62 -13.78
CA ARG A 172 18.98 -10.58 -12.44
C ARG A 172 18.92 -11.97 -11.83
N PHE A 173 18.91 -12.03 -10.51
CA PHE A 173 18.65 -13.27 -9.79
C PHE A 173 17.19 -13.26 -9.33
N PRO A 174 16.41 -14.34 -9.60
CA PRO A 174 15.07 -14.50 -9.10
C PRO A 174 15.11 -14.87 -7.61
N GLY A 175 14.56 -14.04 -6.74
CA GLY A 175 14.46 -14.31 -5.30
C GLY A 175 15.47 -13.55 -4.44
N ARG A 176 15.27 -13.69 -3.12
CA ARG A 176 16.03 -12.94 -2.09
C ARG A 176 16.87 -13.88 -1.27
N GLY A 177 17.96 -14.15 -1.30
CA GLY A 177 18.79 -14.96 -0.40
C GLY A 177 18.55 -16.46 -0.50
N TYR A 178 19.62 -17.19 -0.56
CA TYR A 178 19.63 -18.65 -0.53
C TYR A 178 20.52 -19.14 0.59
N VAL A 179 20.09 -20.18 1.28
CA VAL A 179 20.98 -20.99 2.10
C VAL A 179 21.38 -22.18 1.22
N LEU A 180 22.66 -22.29 0.94
CA LEU A 180 23.21 -23.36 0.12
C LEU A 180 23.81 -24.42 1.05
N PRO A 181 23.33 -25.67 0.98
CA PRO A 181 23.98 -26.76 1.66
C PRO A 181 25.41 -26.93 1.08
N ASN A 182 26.35 -27.32 1.91
CA ASN A 182 27.72 -27.55 1.49
C ASN A 182 27.82 -28.88 0.69
N THR A 183 27.27 -28.89 -0.54
CA THR A 183 27.23 -30.06 -1.45
C THR A 183 27.75 -29.69 -2.82
N ALA A 184 28.30 -30.64 -3.56
CA ALA A 184 29.01 -30.42 -4.82
C ALA A 184 28.13 -29.93 -6.00
N ASP A 185 26.80 -30.10 -5.96
CA ASP A 185 25.89 -29.81 -7.08
C ASP A 185 25.08 -28.52 -6.88
N VAL A 186 25.70 -27.47 -6.36
CA VAL A 186 25.03 -26.19 -6.12
C VAL A 186 25.00 -25.35 -7.38
N ALA A 187 23.80 -24.96 -7.81
CA ALA A 187 23.60 -24.06 -8.92
C ALA A 187 22.58 -22.96 -8.55
N LEU A 188 22.91 -21.71 -8.87
CA LEU A 188 22.02 -20.58 -8.70
C LEU A 188 21.26 -20.26 -9.98
N PRO A 189 19.93 -20.10 -9.94
CA PRO A 189 19.20 -19.64 -11.11
C PRO A 189 19.51 -18.16 -11.37
N VAL A 190 19.85 -17.83 -12.60
CA VAL A 190 20.00 -16.46 -13.08
C VAL A 190 19.07 -16.25 -14.27
N GLU A 191 18.41 -15.12 -14.30
CA GLU A 191 17.60 -14.69 -15.44
C GLU A 191 18.35 -13.64 -16.25
N THR A 192 18.43 -13.87 -17.56
CA THR A 192 19.14 -13.00 -18.50
C THR A 192 18.25 -12.61 -19.66
N VAL A 193 18.56 -11.46 -20.24
CA VAL A 193 17.93 -10.93 -21.46
C VAL A 193 19.03 -10.48 -22.41
N ASN A 194 18.93 -10.87 -23.67
CA ASN A 194 19.78 -10.38 -24.77
C ASN A 194 21.29 -10.45 -24.47
N THR A 195 21.73 -11.43 -23.71
CA THR A 195 23.14 -11.76 -23.47
C THR A 195 23.35 -13.26 -23.43
N ASP A 196 24.49 -13.72 -23.91
CA ASP A 196 24.91 -15.12 -23.90
C ASP A 196 26.05 -15.40 -22.89
N LYS A 197 26.58 -14.33 -22.27
CA LYS A 197 27.70 -14.41 -21.34
C LYS A 197 27.50 -13.46 -20.16
N LEU A 198 28.06 -13.86 -19.02
CA LEU A 198 28.13 -13.05 -17.81
C LEU A 198 29.56 -13.05 -17.27
N ASP A 199 29.99 -11.90 -16.76
CA ASP A 199 31.14 -11.79 -15.87
C ASP A 199 30.66 -11.96 -14.44
N LEU A 200 31.33 -12.83 -13.68
CA LEU A 200 30.97 -13.18 -12.32
C LEU A 200 32.07 -12.76 -11.36
N THR A 201 31.69 -12.23 -10.21
CA THR A 201 32.60 -11.91 -9.10
C THR A 201 31.97 -12.42 -7.80
N LEU A 202 32.73 -13.22 -7.05
CA LEU A 202 32.33 -13.75 -5.76
C LEU A 202 33.00 -12.99 -4.64
N PHE A 203 32.20 -12.48 -3.72
CA PHE A 203 32.64 -11.79 -2.51
C PHE A 203 32.31 -12.61 -1.27
N ARG A 204 33.18 -12.56 -0.26
CA ARG A 204 32.92 -13.00 1.09
C ARG A 204 32.53 -11.80 1.95
N VAL A 205 31.50 -11.94 2.77
CA VAL A 205 31.11 -10.94 3.76
C VAL A 205 31.42 -11.45 5.14
N THR A 206 32.23 -10.70 5.89
CA THR A 206 32.54 -11.07 7.26
C THR A 206 31.33 -10.84 8.17
N ASP A 207 31.21 -11.64 9.20
CA ASP A 207 30.16 -11.55 10.21
C ASP A 207 30.08 -10.17 10.88
N ARG A 208 31.21 -9.47 11.02
CA ARG A 208 31.28 -8.09 11.57
C ARG A 208 30.53 -7.08 10.71
N ASN A 209 30.52 -7.31 9.40
CA ASN A 209 29.85 -6.45 8.42
C ASN A 209 28.42 -6.90 8.10
N LEU A 210 27.99 -8.05 8.59
CA LEU A 210 26.68 -8.64 8.27
C LEU A 210 25.52 -7.74 8.67
N LEU A 211 25.46 -7.32 9.94
CA LEU A 211 24.37 -6.49 10.44
C LEU A 211 24.34 -5.14 9.70
N ARG A 212 25.49 -4.56 9.42
CA ARG A 212 25.60 -3.35 8.61
C ARG A 212 25.05 -3.57 7.20
N SER A 213 25.41 -4.69 6.56
CA SER A 213 24.94 -5.01 5.21
C SER A 213 23.41 -5.15 5.15
N ILE A 214 22.79 -5.66 6.23
CA ILE A 214 21.34 -5.74 6.36
C ILE A 214 20.73 -4.34 6.57
N GLN A 215 21.28 -3.53 7.45
CA GLN A 215 20.79 -2.18 7.77
C GLN A 215 20.94 -1.19 6.61
N ASP A 216 22.02 -1.30 5.84
CA ASP A 216 22.27 -0.48 4.65
C ASP A 216 21.54 -1.03 3.41
N TYR A 217 20.66 -2.04 3.60
CA TYR A 217 19.87 -2.68 2.54
C TYR A 217 20.70 -3.31 1.41
N TYR A 218 21.94 -3.68 1.67
CA TYR A 218 22.75 -4.42 0.70
C TYR A 218 22.36 -5.88 0.64
N PHE A 219 22.05 -6.48 1.80
CA PHE A 219 21.71 -7.89 1.88
C PHE A 219 20.35 -8.19 1.24
N GLY A 220 20.34 -9.12 0.27
CA GLY A 220 19.11 -9.60 -0.38
C GLY A 220 18.44 -8.59 -1.30
N ALA A 221 19.08 -7.47 -1.65
CA ALA A 221 18.56 -6.44 -2.55
C ALA A 221 19.51 -6.21 -3.74
N PRO A 222 18.98 -5.75 -4.90
CA PRO A 222 19.82 -5.26 -5.99
C PRO A 222 20.62 -4.03 -5.54
N MET A 223 21.93 -4.02 -5.76
CA MET A 223 22.77 -2.85 -5.49
C MET A 223 22.74 -1.87 -6.66
N GLN A 224 22.72 -0.58 -6.33
CA GLN A 224 22.91 0.48 -7.32
C GLN A 224 24.40 0.57 -7.68
N SER A 225 24.73 0.92 -8.92
CA SER A 225 26.11 0.96 -9.40
C SER A 225 27.05 1.81 -8.54
N TYR A 226 26.54 2.91 -7.95
CA TYR A 226 27.35 3.73 -7.02
C TYR A 226 27.64 3.04 -5.68
N SER A 227 26.78 2.10 -5.25
CA SER A 227 26.98 1.35 -4.01
C SER A 227 27.90 0.15 -4.20
N GLU A 228 28.05 -0.35 -5.42
CA GLU A 228 28.88 -1.52 -5.72
C GLU A 228 30.36 -1.27 -5.40
N GLY A 229 30.89 -0.10 -5.78
CA GLY A 229 32.27 0.28 -5.47
C GLY A 229 32.52 0.35 -3.97
N TYR A 230 31.60 1.00 -3.23
CA TYR A 230 31.68 1.07 -1.77
C TYR A 230 31.60 -0.32 -1.12
N PHE A 231 30.73 -1.19 -1.61
CA PHE A 231 30.62 -2.56 -1.11
C PHE A 231 31.90 -3.35 -1.31
N ALA A 232 32.47 -3.31 -2.53
CA ALA A 232 33.72 -4.01 -2.86
C ALA A 232 34.91 -3.49 -2.05
N ASP A 233 34.97 -2.17 -1.77
CA ASP A 233 36.08 -1.55 -1.07
C ASP A 233 36.01 -1.68 0.46
N THR A 234 34.79 -1.83 1.03
CA THR A 234 34.61 -1.68 2.49
C THR A 234 33.87 -2.82 3.20
N VAL A 235 33.10 -3.64 2.45
CA VAL A 235 32.22 -4.65 3.05
C VAL A 235 32.58 -6.06 2.60
N GLY A 236 32.77 -6.29 1.31
CA GLY A 236 33.04 -7.58 0.71
C GLY A 236 34.53 -7.80 0.42
N GLU A 237 35.02 -9.00 0.66
CA GLU A 237 36.32 -9.46 0.22
C GLU A 237 36.16 -10.23 -1.09
N GLU A 238 36.77 -9.76 -2.18
CA GLU A 238 36.75 -10.46 -3.46
C GLU A 238 37.56 -11.77 -3.36
N LEU A 239 36.89 -12.88 -3.60
CA LEU A 239 37.50 -14.20 -3.54
C LEU A 239 37.82 -14.79 -4.91
N TRP A 240 36.96 -14.55 -5.88
CA TRP A 240 37.04 -15.20 -7.19
C TRP A 240 36.35 -14.38 -8.27
N THR A 241 36.86 -14.44 -9.46
CA THR A 241 36.25 -13.91 -10.69
C THR A 241 36.22 -14.96 -11.78
N GLY A 242 35.20 -14.93 -12.61
CA GLY A 242 35.07 -15.86 -13.72
C GLY A 242 34.01 -15.43 -14.72
N THR A 243 33.77 -16.28 -15.71
CA THR A 243 32.76 -16.05 -16.73
C THR A 243 31.81 -17.24 -16.83
N ALA A 244 30.57 -16.99 -17.17
CA ALA A 244 29.59 -18.04 -17.43
C ALA A 244 28.90 -17.84 -18.78
N THR A 245 28.62 -18.94 -19.47
CA THR A 245 27.74 -18.95 -20.64
C THR A 245 26.32 -19.21 -20.19
N VAL A 246 25.37 -18.41 -20.69
CA VAL A 246 23.94 -18.48 -20.36
C VAL A 246 23.11 -18.67 -21.62
N GLY A 247 21.89 -19.19 -21.45
CA GLY A 247 20.94 -19.28 -22.54
C GLY A 247 20.53 -17.89 -23.06
N GLN A 248 20.30 -17.78 -24.36
CA GLN A 248 19.87 -16.52 -24.99
C GLN A 248 18.68 -16.77 -25.92
N GLU A 249 17.63 -16.01 -25.73
CA GLU A 249 16.55 -15.80 -26.69
C GLU A 249 16.31 -14.29 -26.81
N VAL A 250 16.18 -13.80 -28.07
CA VAL A 250 16.02 -12.37 -28.32
C VAL A 250 14.76 -11.85 -27.67
N ASN A 251 14.90 -10.80 -26.84
CA ASN A 251 13.82 -10.10 -26.13
C ASN A 251 13.02 -10.94 -25.12
N ARG A 252 13.54 -12.11 -24.74
CA ARG A 252 12.93 -12.98 -23.73
C ARG A 252 13.81 -13.11 -22.51
N ASP A 253 13.14 -13.27 -21.36
CA ASP A 253 13.82 -13.67 -20.14
C ASP A 253 14.15 -15.16 -20.23
N VAL A 254 15.43 -15.51 -20.07
CA VAL A 254 15.92 -16.89 -20.09
C VAL A 254 16.52 -17.20 -18.72
N THR A 255 16.01 -18.24 -18.08
CA THR A 255 16.56 -18.73 -16.81
C THR A 255 17.62 -19.78 -17.08
N THR A 256 18.85 -19.52 -16.62
CA THR A 256 19.95 -20.46 -16.65
C THR A 256 20.36 -20.84 -15.23
N ARG A 257 20.64 -22.12 -14.98
CA ARG A 257 21.23 -22.56 -13.72
C ARG A 257 22.74 -22.44 -13.83
N LEU A 258 23.32 -21.45 -13.13
CA LEU A 258 24.76 -21.25 -13.07
C LEU A 258 25.38 -22.35 -12.21
N PRO A 259 26.23 -23.23 -12.75
CA PRO A 259 27.00 -24.15 -11.95
C PRO A 259 28.07 -23.36 -11.21
N LEU A 260 28.02 -23.38 -9.89
CA LEU A 260 28.99 -22.69 -9.05
C LEU A 260 30.10 -23.63 -8.52
N GLY A 261 30.16 -24.88 -9.01
CA GLY A 261 31.06 -25.89 -8.50
C GLY A 261 32.49 -25.38 -8.30
N ASP A 262 33.09 -24.85 -9.35
CA ASP A 262 34.47 -24.33 -9.32
C ASP A 262 34.62 -23.07 -8.41
N ALA A 263 33.59 -22.23 -8.33
CA ALA A 263 33.59 -21.03 -7.49
C ALA A 263 33.34 -21.34 -6.01
N LEU A 264 32.66 -22.46 -5.72
CA LEU A 264 32.35 -22.91 -4.36
C LEU A 264 33.31 -23.97 -3.83
N GLU A 265 34.19 -24.51 -4.70
CA GLU A 265 35.16 -25.52 -4.27
C GLU A 265 36.09 -24.97 -3.21
N GLY A 266 36.07 -25.60 -2.03
CA GLY A 266 36.88 -25.18 -0.89
C GLY A 266 36.37 -23.96 -0.12
N LEU A 267 35.20 -23.43 -0.41
CA LEU A 267 34.60 -22.37 0.43
C LEU A 267 34.28 -22.92 1.82
N SER A 268 34.74 -22.19 2.84
CA SER A 268 34.31 -22.42 4.21
C SER A 268 32.86 -21.99 4.38
N ALA A 269 32.19 -22.49 5.41
CA ALA A 269 30.90 -21.94 5.81
C ALA A 269 31.02 -20.43 6.03
N GLY A 270 30.01 -19.68 5.57
CA GLY A 270 30.04 -18.23 5.61
C GLY A 270 29.00 -17.57 4.75
N ILE A 271 29.10 -16.25 4.65
CA ILE A 271 28.17 -15.39 3.94
C ILE A 271 28.87 -14.87 2.69
N TYR A 272 28.20 -14.98 1.55
CA TYR A 272 28.74 -14.68 0.23
C TYR A 272 27.78 -13.81 -0.57
N ALA A 273 28.33 -13.03 -1.47
CA ALA A 273 27.58 -12.27 -2.47
C ALA A 273 28.19 -12.55 -3.88
N LEU A 274 27.36 -13.04 -4.78
CA LEU A 274 27.71 -13.23 -6.18
C LEU A 274 27.22 -12.04 -6.99
N LYS A 275 28.10 -11.34 -7.64
CA LYS A 275 27.81 -10.33 -8.65
C LYS A 275 27.84 -10.99 -10.01
N ALA A 276 26.84 -10.72 -10.86
CA ALA A 276 26.80 -11.08 -12.25
C ALA A 276 26.58 -9.83 -13.11
N SER A 277 27.44 -9.56 -14.06
CA SER A 277 27.34 -8.41 -14.96
C SER A 277 27.38 -8.83 -16.42
N VAL A 278 26.73 -8.05 -17.28
CA VAL A 278 26.81 -8.27 -18.73
C VAL A 278 28.11 -7.67 -19.25
N PRO A 279 28.93 -8.44 -19.99
CA PRO A 279 30.20 -7.95 -20.49
C PRO A 279 30.07 -6.74 -21.43
N GLY A 280 30.94 -5.75 -21.27
CA GLY A 280 31.06 -4.63 -22.19
C GLY A 280 29.94 -3.59 -22.16
N VAL A 281 29.03 -3.63 -21.20
CA VAL A 281 27.98 -2.63 -21.00
C VAL A 281 28.33 -1.65 -19.89
N ASP A 282 27.79 -0.44 -19.98
CA ASP A 282 27.92 0.55 -18.90
C ASP A 282 27.09 0.12 -17.68
N PRO A 283 27.70 -0.09 -16.50
CA PRO A 283 27.01 -0.52 -15.29
C PRO A 283 26.00 0.51 -14.76
N TYR A 284 26.09 1.78 -15.16
CA TYR A 284 25.09 2.81 -14.84
C TYR A 284 23.83 2.70 -15.70
N VAL A 285 23.92 2.06 -16.87
CA VAL A 285 22.79 1.84 -17.78
C VAL A 285 22.20 0.44 -17.57
N VAL A 286 23.06 -0.55 -17.40
CA VAL A 286 22.69 -1.95 -17.18
C VAL A 286 23.30 -2.40 -15.85
N PRO A 287 22.55 -2.32 -14.76
CA PRO A 287 23.06 -2.69 -13.44
C PRO A 287 23.35 -4.19 -13.36
N ALA A 288 24.32 -4.56 -12.56
CA ALA A 288 24.64 -5.95 -12.29
C ALA A 288 23.54 -6.62 -11.43
N GLY A 289 23.33 -7.91 -11.63
CA GLY A 289 22.56 -8.74 -10.73
C GLY A 289 23.41 -9.14 -9.51
N TRP A 290 22.79 -9.14 -8.32
CA TRP A 290 23.42 -9.55 -7.09
C TRP A 290 22.63 -10.65 -6.42
N GLN A 291 23.34 -11.72 -5.99
CA GLN A 291 22.76 -12.81 -5.24
C GLN A 291 23.55 -13.05 -3.97
N TRP A 292 22.88 -12.89 -2.84
CA TRP A 292 23.40 -13.24 -1.54
C TRP A 292 23.11 -14.70 -1.24
N PHE A 293 24.03 -15.39 -0.59
CA PHE A 293 23.81 -16.75 -0.11
C PHE A 293 24.70 -17.06 1.11
N VAL A 294 24.23 -18.00 1.87
CA VAL A 294 24.94 -18.51 3.05
C VAL A 294 25.31 -19.96 2.79
N VAL A 295 26.57 -20.30 2.96
CA VAL A 295 27.04 -21.70 2.98
C VAL A 295 27.06 -22.14 4.43
N SER A 296 26.15 -23.00 4.84
CA SER A 296 26.00 -23.44 6.21
C SER A 296 25.20 -24.73 6.30
N ASP A 297 25.42 -25.54 7.32
CA ASP A 297 24.55 -26.65 7.73
C ASP A 297 23.59 -26.22 8.86
N LEU A 298 23.69 -25.00 9.36
CA LEU A 298 22.87 -24.51 10.48
C LEU A 298 21.58 -23.87 9.95
N GLY A 299 20.44 -24.52 10.19
CA GLY A 299 19.11 -23.98 9.97
C GLY A 299 18.57 -23.36 11.27
N LEU A 300 18.16 -22.08 11.20
CA LEU A 300 17.64 -21.34 12.33
C LEU A 300 16.12 -21.14 12.21
N THR A 301 15.42 -21.36 13.32
CA THR A 301 14.02 -20.99 13.48
C THR A 301 13.88 -20.22 14.79
N THR A 302 13.19 -19.09 14.77
CA THR A 302 12.93 -18.29 15.96
C THR A 302 11.43 -18.16 16.21
N MET A 303 11.05 -18.13 17.48
CA MET A 303 9.70 -17.80 17.93
C MET A 303 9.82 -16.75 19.04
N SER A 304 9.11 -15.63 18.88
CA SER A 304 9.06 -14.58 19.89
C SER A 304 7.79 -14.73 20.72
N GLY A 305 7.92 -14.82 22.03
CA GLY A 305 6.82 -14.93 22.97
C GLY A 305 6.93 -13.88 24.09
N VAL A 306 5.92 -13.84 24.94
CA VAL A 306 5.91 -12.96 26.13
C VAL A 306 7.02 -13.31 27.11
N ASP A 307 7.49 -14.53 27.09
CA ASP A 307 8.54 -15.09 27.93
C ASP A 307 9.94 -15.00 27.32
N GLY A 308 10.07 -14.45 26.10
CA GLY A 308 11.35 -14.18 25.44
C GLY A 308 11.43 -14.67 24.00
N LEU A 309 12.68 -14.84 23.54
CA LEU A 309 12.98 -15.34 22.19
C LEU A 309 13.47 -16.79 22.28
N HIS A 310 12.81 -17.66 21.59
CA HIS A 310 13.12 -19.08 21.47
C HIS A 310 13.82 -19.32 20.14
N VAL A 311 14.94 -20.03 20.17
CA VAL A 311 15.75 -20.33 18.97
C VAL A 311 15.95 -21.83 18.86
N PHE A 312 15.68 -22.38 17.69
CA PHE A 312 15.94 -23.77 17.34
C PHE A 312 16.99 -23.83 16.26
N VAL A 313 18.02 -24.63 16.48
CA VAL A 313 19.11 -24.87 15.52
C VAL A 313 19.07 -26.32 15.06
N ARG A 314 18.96 -26.54 13.76
CA ARG A 314 18.93 -27.85 13.14
C ARG A 314 19.92 -27.95 11.98
N SER A 315 20.39 -29.16 11.69
CA SER A 315 21.15 -29.42 10.47
C SER A 315 20.22 -29.29 9.24
N LEU A 316 20.63 -28.51 8.26
CA LEU A 316 19.93 -28.40 6.96
C LEU A 316 20.05 -29.70 6.15
N GLY A 317 21.16 -30.44 6.32
CA GLY A 317 21.39 -31.70 5.61
C GLY A 317 20.60 -32.89 6.17
N THR A 318 20.41 -32.95 7.50
CA THR A 318 19.81 -34.11 8.17
C THR A 318 18.51 -33.81 8.90
N ALA A 319 18.14 -32.54 9.04
CA ALA A 319 17.06 -32.04 9.89
C ALA A 319 17.23 -32.38 11.39
N GLY A 320 18.34 -32.97 11.80
CA GLY A 320 18.65 -33.31 13.19
C GLY A 320 18.93 -32.08 14.04
N ALA A 321 18.69 -32.19 15.34
CA ALA A 321 19.04 -31.16 16.31
C ALA A 321 20.56 -30.91 16.34
N LYS A 322 20.97 -29.66 16.52
CA LYS A 322 22.38 -29.25 16.65
C LYS A 322 22.64 -28.78 18.09
N PRO A 323 23.12 -29.66 18.98
CA PRO A 323 23.51 -29.29 20.33
C PRO A 323 24.86 -28.55 20.38
N GLY A 324 25.06 -27.76 21.40
CA GLY A 324 26.34 -27.09 21.66
C GLY A 324 26.64 -25.90 20.73
N ILE A 325 25.67 -25.45 19.96
CA ILE A 325 25.81 -24.27 19.10
C ILE A 325 25.73 -23.00 19.94
N THR A 326 26.70 -22.11 19.76
CA THR A 326 26.68 -20.79 20.38
C THR A 326 25.72 -19.87 19.62
N VAL A 327 24.70 -19.38 20.30
CA VAL A 327 23.69 -18.46 19.74
C VAL A 327 23.85 -17.09 20.42
N GLN A 328 23.97 -16.04 19.62
CA GLN A 328 24.06 -14.65 20.07
C GLN A 328 22.86 -13.85 19.58
N LEU A 329 22.27 -13.06 20.48
CA LEU A 329 21.27 -12.06 20.16
C LEU A 329 21.96 -10.70 20.05
N LEU A 330 21.87 -10.04 18.89
CA LEU A 330 22.47 -8.74 18.61
C LEU A 330 21.38 -7.66 18.51
N ASN A 331 21.71 -6.46 19.00
CA ASN A 331 20.86 -5.28 18.79
C ASN A 331 21.23 -4.52 17.50
N ARG A 332 20.45 -3.48 17.16
CA ARG A 332 20.68 -2.64 15.98
C ARG A 332 22.04 -1.91 16.00
N ALA A 333 22.60 -1.66 17.18
CA ALA A 333 23.92 -1.06 17.33
C ALA A 333 25.07 -2.09 17.26
N ASN A 334 24.78 -3.34 16.87
CA ASN A 334 25.72 -4.46 16.77
C ASN A 334 26.35 -4.88 18.12
N ALA A 335 25.69 -4.57 19.23
CA ALA A 335 26.09 -5.05 20.54
C ALA A 335 25.39 -6.38 20.87
N VAL A 336 26.10 -7.28 21.56
CA VAL A 336 25.54 -8.54 22.01
C VAL A 336 24.64 -8.28 23.21
N LEU A 337 23.34 -8.57 23.07
CA LEU A 337 22.35 -8.50 24.14
C LEU A 337 22.41 -9.73 25.06
N GLY A 338 22.73 -10.88 24.50
CA GLY A 338 22.85 -12.13 25.22
C GLY A 338 23.53 -13.23 24.41
N THR A 339 24.05 -14.24 25.09
CA THR A 339 24.62 -15.44 24.47
C THR A 339 24.05 -16.66 25.19
N ALA A 340 23.61 -17.65 24.41
CA ALA A 340 23.10 -18.92 24.90
C ALA A 340 23.73 -20.07 24.10
N MET A 341 23.77 -21.27 24.66
CA MET A 341 24.16 -22.50 23.97
C MET A 341 22.93 -23.38 23.75
N THR A 342 22.84 -24.03 22.59
CA THR A 342 21.77 -24.99 22.34
C THR A 342 21.94 -26.26 23.18
N ASP A 343 20.83 -26.77 23.70
CA ASP A 343 20.72 -28.04 24.38
C ASP A 343 20.71 -29.26 23.41
N ASP A 344 20.48 -30.46 23.92
CA ASP A 344 20.43 -31.70 23.14
C ASP A 344 19.31 -31.72 22.09
N MET A 345 18.30 -30.84 22.22
CA MET A 345 17.22 -30.67 21.27
C MET A 345 17.51 -29.57 20.24
N GLY A 346 18.69 -28.96 20.30
CA GLY A 346 19.06 -27.81 19.47
C GLY A 346 18.35 -26.52 19.87
N TYR A 347 17.88 -26.41 21.10
CA TYR A 347 17.10 -25.28 21.60
C TYR A 347 17.93 -24.36 22.48
N ALA A 348 17.77 -23.06 22.27
CA ALA A 348 18.29 -21.97 23.10
C ALA A 348 17.21 -20.93 23.35
N ARG A 349 17.32 -20.21 24.49
CA ARG A 349 16.34 -19.19 24.89
C ARG A 349 17.02 -17.92 25.34
N PHE A 350 16.41 -16.78 25.04
CA PHE A 350 16.73 -15.46 25.59
C PHE A 350 15.53 -14.92 26.36
N ASP A 351 15.78 -14.42 27.56
CA ASP A 351 14.73 -13.88 28.42
C ASP A 351 14.06 -12.65 27.82
N ALA A 352 12.78 -12.46 28.12
CA ALA A 352 11.94 -11.38 27.59
C ALA A 352 12.54 -9.97 27.79
N GLY A 353 13.33 -9.74 28.84
CA GLY A 353 14.00 -8.46 29.08
C GLY A 353 15.01 -8.09 28.00
N LEU A 354 15.60 -9.06 27.33
CA LEU A 354 16.58 -8.85 26.26
C LEU A 354 15.93 -8.48 24.91
N THR A 355 14.62 -8.70 24.76
CA THR A 355 13.88 -8.48 23.51
C THR A 355 13.08 -7.17 23.51
N ARG A 356 13.14 -6.36 24.58
CA ARG A 356 12.32 -5.14 24.76
C ARG A 356 13.05 -3.83 24.49
N GLY A 357 14.24 -3.86 23.89
CA GLY A 357 15.01 -2.67 23.57
C GLY A 357 14.35 -1.79 22.51
N LEU A 358 14.61 -0.48 22.53
CA LEU A 358 14.14 0.49 21.53
C LEU A 358 15.32 1.16 20.81
N GLY A 359 15.10 1.67 19.61
CA GLY A 359 16.13 2.34 18.81
C GLY A 359 17.35 1.45 18.60
N GLY A 360 18.55 1.94 18.90
CA GLY A 360 19.80 1.18 18.77
C GLY A 360 19.90 -0.05 19.69
N SER A 361 19.13 -0.08 20.80
CA SER A 361 19.08 -1.21 21.74
C SER A 361 18.05 -2.27 21.36
N ALA A 362 17.22 -2.02 20.34
CA ALA A 362 16.24 -3.01 19.86
C ALA A 362 16.95 -4.25 19.32
N PRO A 363 16.44 -5.47 19.61
CA PRO A 363 16.98 -6.70 19.03
C PRO A 363 16.86 -6.63 17.49
N ALA A 364 17.88 -7.12 16.80
CA ALA A 364 17.96 -7.01 15.35
C ALA A 364 18.32 -8.31 14.65
N MET A 365 19.09 -9.19 15.28
CA MET A 365 19.62 -10.38 14.63
C MET A 365 19.97 -11.47 15.61
N VAL A 366 19.72 -12.71 15.22
CA VAL A 366 20.27 -13.91 15.86
C VAL A 366 21.41 -14.45 15.00
N VAL A 367 22.56 -14.74 15.62
CA VAL A 367 23.71 -15.37 14.97
C VAL A 367 24.01 -16.67 15.69
N ALA A 368 24.09 -17.77 14.97
CA ALA A 368 24.49 -19.08 15.47
C ALA A 368 25.86 -19.48 14.92
N ARG A 369 26.70 -20.09 15.75
CA ARG A 369 28.07 -20.52 15.41
C ARG A 369 28.35 -21.92 15.94
N ASP A 370 28.91 -22.75 15.09
CA ASP A 370 29.53 -24.02 15.47
C ASP A 370 31.07 -23.80 15.56
N GLY A 371 31.52 -23.26 16.68
CA GLY A 371 32.90 -22.81 16.80
C GLY A 371 33.27 -21.81 15.71
N ASP A 372 34.38 -22.07 15.02
CA ASP A 372 34.85 -21.30 13.86
C ASP A 372 34.53 -21.99 12.52
N THR A 373 33.78 -23.12 12.55
CA THR A 373 33.59 -23.98 11.38
C THR A 373 32.31 -23.70 10.62
N ASP A 374 31.28 -23.20 11.28
CA ASP A 374 29.98 -22.91 10.67
C ASP A 374 29.30 -21.71 11.29
N ILE A 375 28.58 -20.95 10.47
CA ILE A 375 27.84 -19.75 10.88
C ILE A 375 26.53 -19.65 10.10
N ALA A 376 25.46 -19.33 10.83
CA ALA A 376 24.19 -18.91 10.26
C ALA A 376 23.63 -17.71 11.03
N PHE A 377 22.72 -16.99 10.41
CA PHE A 377 22.03 -15.86 11.04
C PHE A 377 20.57 -15.81 10.61
N LEU A 378 19.77 -15.07 11.40
CA LEU A 378 18.38 -14.75 11.12
C LEU A 378 18.12 -13.30 11.53
N SER A 379 17.64 -12.48 10.59
CA SER A 379 17.22 -11.11 10.86
C SER A 379 15.92 -11.13 11.65
N LEU A 380 15.84 -10.29 12.69
CA LEU A 380 14.63 -10.05 13.47
C LEU A 380 13.94 -8.74 13.08
N THR A 381 14.44 -8.07 12.04
CA THR A 381 13.90 -6.79 11.54
C THR A 381 13.11 -6.95 10.23
N ASP A 382 13.33 -8.05 9.52
CA ASP A 382 12.53 -8.38 8.35
C ASP A 382 11.19 -8.97 8.79
N PRO A 383 10.11 -8.73 8.04
CA PRO A 383 8.84 -9.38 8.32
C PRO A 383 9.06 -10.90 8.29
N GLU A 384 8.84 -11.51 9.43
CA GLU A 384 8.84 -12.95 9.57
C GLU A 384 7.70 -13.49 8.71
N PHE A 385 7.73 -14.73 8.41
CA PHE A 385 6.79 -15.49 7.61
C PHE A 385 5.43 -14.78 7.45
N ASP A 386 5.25 -14.02 6.37
CA ASP A 386 4.03 -13.27 6.10
C ASP A 386 2.88 -14.23 5.78
N LEU A 387 2.06 -14.50 6.78
CA LEU A 387 0.81 -15.24 6.66
C LEU A 387 -0.41 -14.31 6.54
N SER A 388 -0.20 -13.03 6.26
CA SER A 388 -1.26 -12.03 6.17
C SER A 388 -2.31 -12.39 5.10
N ASP A 389 -1.88 -13.03 4.01
CA ASP A 389 -2.76 -13.58 2.97
C ASP A 389 -3.67 -14.73 3.45
N ARG A 390 -3.38 -15.28 4.63
CA ARG A 390 -4.15 -16.39 5.26
C ARG A 390 -4.95 -15.95 6.47
N GLY A 391 -5.04 -14.65 6.74
CA GLY A 391 -5.78 -14.10 7.86
C GLY A 391 -5.16 -14.39 9.23
N VAL A 392 -3.87 -14.71 9.27
CA VAL A 392 -3.09 -14.90 10.50
C VAL A 392 -2.15 -13.71 10.66
N GLU A 393 -2.66 -12.62 11.22
CA GLU A 393 -1.88 -11.38 11.41
C GLU A 393 -0.92 -11.46 12.61
N GLY A 394 -0.97 -12.53 13.37
CA GLY A 394 -0.27 -12.64 14.64
C GLY A 394 -0.91 -11.73 15.71
N ARG A 395 -0.58 -11.97 16.96
CA ARG A 395 -0.93 -11.05 18.05
C ARG A 395 0.35 -10.37 18.53
N GLU A 396 0.28 -9.06 18.72
CA GLU A 396 1.31 -8.38 19.49
C GLU A 396 1.48 -9.09 20.83
N ALA A 397 2.72 -9.14 21.32
CA ALA A 397 2.98 -9.67 22.64
C ALA A 397 2.06 -8.97 23.65
N ALA A 398 1.33 -9.76 24.43
CA ALA A 398 0.41 -9.20 25.41
C ALA A 398 1.18 -8.18 26.29
N PRO A 399 0.62 -6.99 26.53
CA PRO A 399 1.23 -6.03 27.43
C PRO A 399 1.39 -6.66 28.82
N PRO A 400 2.34 -6.19 29.64
CA PRO A 400 2.57 -6.75 30.99
C PRO A 400 1.31 -6.67 31.87
N VAL A 401 0.41 -5.75 31.54
CA VAL A 401 -0.92 -5.63 32.17
C VAL A 401 -1.94 -5.53 31.04
N ASP A 402 -2.85 -6.47 31.03
CA ASP A 402 -4.01 -6.45 30.15
C ASP A 402 -5.24 -5.96 30.94
N VAL A 403 -5.96 -4.98 30.40
CA VAL A 403 -7.14 -4.38 31.04
C VAL A 403 -8.35 -4.59 30.16
N PHE A 404 -9.37 -5.21 30.74
CA PHE A 404 -10.66 -5.36 30.10
C PHE A 404 -11.68 -4.41 30.75
N ILE A 405 -12.42 -3.62 29.93
CA ILE A 405 -13.44 -2.69 30.39
C ILE A 405 -14.81 -3.14 29.88
N THR A 406 -15.79 -3.12 30.74
CA THR A 406 -17.19 -3.24 30.39
C THR A 406 -18.02 -2.15 31.06
N THR A 407 -19.07 -1.69 30.37
CA THR A 407 -20.07 -0.79 30.91
C THR A 407 -21.38 -1.57 31.20
N ASP A 408 -22.19 -1.12 32.15
CA ASP A 408 -23.45 -1.75 32.46
C ASP A 408 -24.43 -1.73 31.28
N ARG A 409 -24.28 -0.73 30.38
CA ARG A 409 -25.06 -0.58 29.13
C ARG A 409 -24.18 -0.04 28.03
N GLY A 410 -24.59 -0.26 26.76
CA GLY A 410 -23.95 0.32 25.59
C GLY A 410 -24.45 1.73 25.24
N ALA A 411 -25.62 2.13 25.75
CA ALA A 411 -26.25 3.42 25.48
C ALA A 411 -26.85 4.03 26.72
N TYR A 412 -26.75 5.35 26.86
CA TYR A 412 -27.23 6.14 27.98
C TYR A 412 -27.97 7.39 27.48
N ARG A 413 -28.87 7.92 28.30
CA ARG A 413 -29.41 9.26 28.07
C ARG A 413 -28.55 10.31 28.77
N ALA A 414 -28.59 11.52 28.26
CA ALA A 414 -28.03 12.64 29.00
C ALA A 414 -28.76 12.79 30.35
N GLY A 415 -28.02 13.01 31.43
CA GLY A 415 -28.51 13.02 32.81
C GLY A 415 -28.40 11.67 33.54
N GLU A 416 -28.07 10.58 32.85
CA GLU A 416 -27.83 9.27 33.47
C GLU A 416 -26.38 9.12 33.93
N THR A 417 -26.11 8.09 34.72
CA THR A 417 -24.74 7.74 35.17
C THR A 417 -24.27 6.50 34.44
N VAL A 418 -23.07 6.58 33.87
CA VAL A 418 -22.33 5.44 33.29
C VAL A 418 -21.65 4.70 34.42
N TYR A 419 -21.90 3.40 34.53
CA TYR A 419 -21.16 2.52 35.43
C TYR A 419 -20.27 1.60 34.60
N ALA A 420 -18.99 1.56 34.96
CA ALA A 420 -18.00 0.73 34.30
C ALA A 420 -17.27 -0.15 35.31
N THR A 421 -16.93 -1.33 34.88
CA THR A 421 -16.05 -2.25 35.60
C THR A 421 -14.88 -2.58 34.71
N ALA A 422 -13.68 -2.55 35.27
CA ALA A 422 -12.48 -3.01 34.60
C ALA A 422 -11.79 -4.11 35.40
N LEU A 423 -11.09 -5.00 34.70
CA LEU A 423 -10.26 -6.06 35.27
C LEU A 423 -8.85 -5.92 34.72
N ALA A 424 -7.85 -5.87 35.62
CA ALA A 424 -6.44 -5.92 35.24
C ALA A 424 -5.88 -7.32 35.48
N ARG A 425 -5.18 -7.85 34.48
CA ARG A 425 -4.57 -9.20 34.49
C ARG A 425 -3.15 -9.12 33.98
N ASP A 426 -2.28 -9.95 34.54
CA ASP A 426 -0.94 -10.18 34.02
C ASP A 426 -0.94 -11.23 32.88
N ALA A 427 0.25 -11.52 32.33
CA ALA A 427 0.41 -12.51 31.26
C ALA A 427 -0.01 -13.94 31.64
N GLN A 428 -0.10 -14.25 32.95
CA GLN A 428 -0.56 -15.52 33.49
C GLN A 428 -2.05 -15.50 33.86
N GLN A 429 -2.78 -14.45 33.49
CA GLN A 429 -4.20 -14.20 33.82
C GLN A 429 -4.45 -13.98 35.33
N ALA A 430 -3.40 -13.79 36.13
CA ALA A 430 -3.55 -13.45 37.52
C ALA A 430 -3.98 -11.98 37.69
N ALA A 431 -4.68 -11.69 38.79
CA ALA A 431 -5.08 -10.33 39.12
C ALA A 431 -3.87 -9.45 39.39
N VAL A 432 -3.80 -8.27 38.77
CA VAL A 432 -2.80 -7.25 39.08
C VAL A 432 -3.35 -6.39 40.22
N GLU A 433 -2.79 -6.57 41.40
CA GLU A 433 -3.21 -5.85 42.60
C GLU A 433 -2.31 -4.64 42.86
N GLY A 434 -2.84 -3.61 43.53
CA GLY A 434 -2.09 -2.44 43.96
C GLY A 434 -1.73 -1.45 42.84
N LEU A 435 -2.24 -1.64 41.60
CA LEU A 435 -2.02 -0.72 40.48
C LEU A 435 -3.17 0.30 40.39
N PRO A 436 -2.97 1.57 40.75
CA PRO A 436 -3.99 2.59 40.49
C PRO A 436 -4.10 2.86 39.00
N LEU A 437 -5.33 2.92 38.44
CA LEU A 437 -5.58 3.30 37.07
C LEU A 437 -6.27 4.66 37.01
N THR A 438 -5.93 5.44 35.99
CA THR A 438 -6.61 6.69 35.70
C THR A 438 -7.67 6.45 34.61
N ALA A 439 -8.95 6.64 34.97
CA ALA A 439 -10.06 6.64 34.03
C ALA A 439 -10.22 8.02 33.42
N VAL A 440 -10.26 8.10 32.10
CA VAL A 440 -10.51 9.33 31.33
C VAL A 440 -11.74 9.12 30.47
N VAL A 441 -12.70 10.03 30.61
CA VAL A 441 -13.92 10.03 29.77
C VAL A 441 -13.84 11.19 28.80
N SER A 442 -13.94 10.89 27.51
CA SER A 442 -13.91 11.87 26.43
C SER A 442 -15.27 11.97 25.72
N ARG A 443 -15.64 13.20 25.35
CA ARG A 443 -16.83 13.51 24.55
C ARG A 443 -16.64 13.11 23.07
N PRO A 444 -17.70 13.14 22.24
CA PRO A 444 -17.62 12.82 20.82
C PRO A 444 -16.66 13.71 20.02
N ASP A 445 -16.40 14.92 20.47
CA ASP A 445 -15.43 15.88 19.90
C ASP A 445 -13.99 15.60 20.34
N GLY A 446 -13.74 14.54 21.12
CA GLY A 446 -12.43 14.18 21.64
C GLY A 446 -11.95 14.96 22.86
N VAL A 447 -12.75 15.92 23.34
CA VAL A 447 -12.42 16.71 24.54
C VAL A 447 -12.65 15.90 25.79
N GLU A 448 -11.68 15.91 26.71
CA GLU A 448 -11.80 15.30 28.02
C GLU A 448 -12.98 15.91 28.79
N TYR A 449 -13.87 15.05 29.26
CA TYR A 449 -15.04 15.41 30.05
C TYR A 449 -14.80 15.21 31.53
N ALA A 450 -14.19 14.11 31.90
CA ALA A 450 -13.88 13.78 33.28
C ALA A 450 -12.64 12.90 33.38
N ARG A 451 -11.95 13.02 34.53
CA ARG A 451 -10.79 12.20 34.88
C ARG A 451 -10.87 11.80 36.36
N ALA A 452 -10.60 10.55 36.65
CA ALA A 452 -10.53 10.07 38.02
C ALA A 452 -9.49 8.95 38.18
N VAL A 453 -8.78 8.94 39.29
CA VAL A 453 -7.95 7.81 39.69
C VAL A 453 -8.84 6.77 40.37
N VAL A 454 -8.77 5.54 39.89
CA VAL A 454 -9.58 4.41 40.39
C VAL A 454 -8.64 3.41 41.03
N ASN A 455 -8.89 3.07 42.27
CA ASN A 455 -8.10 2.08 43.00
C ASN A 455 -8.65 0.68 42.74
N ASP A 456 -7.76 -0.30 42.79
CA ASP A 456 -8.13 -1.70 42.61
C ASP A 456 -8.78 -2.32 43.85
N TRP A 457 -9.55 -3.38 43.60
CA TRP A 457 -10.12 -4.30 44.55
C TRP A 457 -9.82 -5.73 44.10
N GLY A 458 -8.59 -6.20 44.38
CA GLY A 458 -8.12 -7.51 43.93
C GLY A 458 -8.00 -7.62 42.40
N GLY A 459 -7.48 -6.58 41.75
CA GLY A 459 -7.33 -6.50 40.29
C GLY A 459 -8.65 -6.18 39.54
N GLY A 460 -9.68 -5.73 40.25
CA GLY A 460 -10.93 -5.21 39.71
C GLY A 460 -11.09 -3.72 40.02
N TYR A 461 -11.72 -2.97 39.14
CA TYR A 461 -11.95 -1.52 39.25
C TYR A 461 -13.40 -1.20 38.99
N VAL A 462 -13.98 -0.33 39.80
CA VAL A 462 -15.34 0.17 39.61
C VAL A 462 -15.28 1.67 39.42
N PHE A 463 -15.85 2.14 38.34
CA PHE A 463 -15.89 3.54 37.97
C PHE A 463 -17.32 3.96 37.66
N SER A 464 -17.71 5.16 38.12
CA SER A 464 -19.01 5.73 37.78
C SER A 464 -18.85 7.20 37.39
N GLN A 465 -19.48 7.58 36.29
CA GLN A 465 -19.46 8.93 35.77
C GLN A 465 -20.86 9.45 35.45
N PRO A 466 -21.37 10.43 36.21
CA PRO A 466 -22.59 11.13 35.86
C PRO A 466 -22.42 11.91 34.57
N ILE A 467 -23.33 11.77 33.63
CA ILE A 467 -23.41 12.53 32.40
C ILE A 467 -24.38 13.69 32.58
N ALA A 468 -23.95 14.92 32.32
CA ALA A 468 -24.83 16.09 32.47
C ALA A 468 -26.05 16.00 31.53
N GLY A 469 -27.20 16.54 31.91
CA GLY A 469 -28.39 16.60 31.05
C GLY A 469 -28.20 17.40 29.76
N SER A 470 -27.23 18.33 29.76
CA SER A 470 -26.81 19.12 28.59
C SER A 470 -25.62 18.53 27.81
N ALA A 471 -25.20 17.31 28.17
CA ALA A 471 -24.03 16.68 27.49
C ALA A 471 -24.32 16.43 26.01
N PRO A 472 -23.31 16.59 25.13
CA PRO A 472 -23.49 16.36 23.70
C PRO A 472 -23.83 14.89 23.40
N ARG A 473 -24.74 14.70 22.42
CA ARG A 473 -25.08 13.38 21.90
C ARG A 473 -23.97 12.85 21.03
N GLY A 474 -23.86 11.52 20.93
CA GLY A 474 -22.88 10.84 20.09
C GLY A 474 -22.10 9.77 20.84
N VAL A 475 -21.02 9.30 20.21
CA VAL A 475 -20.15 8.24 20.74
C VAL A 475 -19.12 8.83 21.69
N TRP A 476 -19.22 8.44 22.94
CA TRP A 476 -18.29 8.80 24.01
C TRP A 476 -17.25 7.69 24.19
N ARG A 477 -16.12 8.03 24.81
CA ARG A 477 -15.05 7.07 25.07
C ARG A 477 -14.62 7.09 26.52
N LEU A 478 -14.43 5.92 27.09
CA LEU A 478 -13.81 5.67 28.39
C LEU A 478 -12.47 4.97 28.15
N GLU A 479 -11.40 5.52 28.67
CA GLU A 479 -10.04 4.98 28.56
C GLU A 479 -9.43 4.81 29.95
N MET A 480 -8.66 3.73 30.13
CA MET A 480 -7.95 3.43 31.38
C MET A 480 -6.43 3.49 31.14
N PHE A 481 -5.76 4.27 31.94
CA PHE A 481 -4.31 4.51 31.87
C PHE A 481 -3.63 4.10 33.18
N ALA A 482 -2.46 3.48 33.08
CA ALA A 482 -1.52 3.38 34.21
C ALA A 482 -0.61 4.63 34.27
N ASP A 483 -0.28 5.18 33.09
CA ASP A 483 0.48 6.41 32.90
C ASP A 483 -0.16 7.22 31.78
N LEU A 484 -0.47 8.48 32.04
CA LEU A 484 -1.12 9.37 31.04
C LEU A 484 -0.21 9.78 29.88
N GLU A 485 1.11 9.61 30.03
CA GLU A 485 2.07 9.85 28.95
C GLU A 485 2.25 8.60 28.04
N ALA A 486 1.69 7.45 28.46
CA ALA A 486 1.68 6.21 27.70
C ALA A 486 0.33 5.99 27.02
N PRO A 487 0.24 5.09 26.02
CA PRO A 487 -1.02 4.66 25.45
C PRO A 487 -1.98 4.09 26.50
N ALA A 488 -3.28 4.28 26.30
CA ALA A 488 -4.31 3.68 27.14
C ALA A 488 -4.17 2.14 27.16
N LEU A 489 -4.28 1.55 28.36
CA LEU A 489 -4.27 0.08 28.51
C LEU A 489 -5.55 -0.54 27.96
N ALA A 490 -6.66 0.16 28.03
CA ALA A 490 -7.94 -0.27 27.45
C ALA A 490 -8.82 0.94 27.10
N SER A 491 -9.69 0.75 26.13
CA SER A 491 -10.64 1.75 25.67
C SER A 491 -12.01 1.09 25.42
N ARG A 492 -13.08 1.79 25.83
CA ARG A 492 -14.46 1.36 25.58
C ARG A 492 -15.29 2.55 25.13
N THR A 493 -16.07 2.38 24.07
CA THR A 493 -17.02 3.39 23.62
C THR A 493 -18.42 3.09 24.15
N PHE A 494 -19.20 4.14 24.40
CA PHE A 494 -20.62 4.07 24.72
C PHE A 494 -21.36 5.22 24.04
N LEU A 495 -22.65 5.03 23.79
CA LEU A 495 -23.48 6.03 23.12
C LEU A 495 -24.21 6.88 24.14
N VAL A 496 -24.23 8.20 23.95
CA VAL A 496 -25.14 9.11 24.66
C VAL A 496 -26.14 9.61 23.63
N GLU A 497 -27.43 9.24 23.82
CA GLU A 497 -28.50 9.49 22.83
C GLU A 497 -29.84 9.64 23.55
N ASP A 498 -30.74 10.39 22.94
CA ASP A 498 -32.14 10.44 23.39
C ASP A 498 -32.94 9.36 22.65
N PHE A 499 -32.80 8.13 23.09
CA PHE A 499 -33.58 7.03 22.53
C PHE A 499 -34.97 6.95 23.13
N LEU A 500 -35.95 6.80 22.28
CA LEU A 500 -37.29 6.40 22.66
C LEU A 500 -37.35 4.86 22.58
N PRO A 501 -37.90 4.17 23.59
CA PRO A 501 -38.09 2.73 23.48
C PRO A 501 -38.98 2.43 22.26
N GLU A 502 -38.57 1.45 21.48
CA GLU A 502 -39.41 0.91 20.41
C GLU A 502 -40.75 0.47 21.05
N ARG A 503 -41.82 0.84 20.41
CA ARG A 503 -43.17 0.47 20.86
C ARG A 503 -43.91 -0.41 19.87
N ILE A 504 -43.37 -0.47 18.65
CA ILE A 504 -43.96 -1.16 17.50
C ILE A 504 -42.92 -2.06 16.91
N ASP A 505 -43.33 -3.25 16.61
CA ASP A 505 -42.59 -4.23 15.81
C ASP A 505 -43.32 -4.45 14.49
N PHE A 506 -42.62 -4.69 13.40
CA PHE A 506 -43.27 -4.93 12.11
C PHE A 506 -42.48 -5.93 11.26
N ASP A 507 -43.24 -6.73 10.53
CA ASP A 507 -42.75 -7.65 9.54
C ASP A 507 -43.00 -7.07 8.13
N LEU A 508 -41.97 -7.07 7.28
CA LEU A 508 -42.08 -6.73 5.88
C LEU A 508 -42.03 -8.02 5.06
N THR A 509 -43.07 -8.27 4.26
CA THR A 509 -43.11 -9.43 3.38
C THR A 509 -43.32 -9.00 1.94
N LEU A 510 -42.39 -9.37 1.06
CA LEU A 510 -42.54 -9.31 -0.37
C LEU A 510 -43.03 -10.67 -0.88
N ALA A 511 -43.68 -10.70 -2.03
CA ALA A 511 -44.02 -11.95 -2.70
C ALA A 511 -42.77 -12.80 -2.97
N ASP A 512 -42.86 -14.11 -2.74
CA ASP A 512 -41.80 -15.06 -2.96
C ASP A 512 -41.44 -15.17 -4.46
N GLY A 513 -40.16 -15.11 -4.77
CA GLY A 513 -39.62 -15.37 -6.11
C GLY A 513 -38.99 -14.13 -6.78
N PRO A 514 -38.45 -14.30 -8.00
CA PRO A 514 -37.83 -13.22 -8.72
C PRO A 514 -38.87 -12.18 -9.16
N LEU A 515 -38.62 -10.93 -8.81
CA LEU A 515 -39.48 -9.82 -9.16
C LEU A 515 -39.19 -9.39 -10.62
N SER A 516 -40.27 -9.32 -11.43
CA SER A 516 -40.17 -8.76 -12.79
C SER A 516 -40.53 -7.28 -12.72
N VAL A 517 -39.55 -6.42 -12.98
CA VAL A 517 -39.72 -4.97 -13.03
C VAL A 517 -39.98 -4.54 -14.45
N GLY A 518 -41.24 -4.18 -14.77
CA GLY A 518 -41.65 -3.64 -16.06
C GLY A 518 -42.50 -2.39 -15.86
N THR A 519 -42.80 -1.68 -16.97
CA THR A 519 -43.56 -0.41 -16.93
C THR A 519 -44.96 -0.51 -16.30
N ASP A 520 -45.54 -1.71 -16.24
CA ASP A 520 -46.90 -1.94 -15.73
C ASP A 520 -46.94 -3.01 -14.61
N SER A 521 -45.79 -3.37 -14.04
CA SER A 521 -45.75 -4.37 -12.94
C SER A 521 -45.87 -3.70 -11.59
N THR A 522 -46.81 -4.17 -10.79
CA THR A 522 -46.91 -3.81 -9.37
C THR A 522 -46.43 -4.99 -8.51
N VAL A 523 -45.74 -4.69 -7.44
CA VAL A 523 -45.31 -5.69 -6.44
C VAL A 523 -45.99 -5.36 -5.13
N ASP A 524 -46.71 -6.33 -4.59
CA ASP A 524 -47.38 -6.18 -3.29
C ASP A 524 -46.35 -6.32 -2.16
N LEU A 525 -46.27 -5.28 -1.35
CA LEU A 525 -45.54 -5.26 -0.09
C LEU A 525 -46.55 -5.33 1.07
N THR A 526 -46.46 -6.37 1.87
CA THR A 526 -47.27 -6.50 3.08
C THR A 526 -46.47 -6.03 4.29
N VAL A 527 -47.04 -5.10 5.05
CA VAL A 527 -46.51 -4.61 6.31
C VAL A 527 -47.42 -5.06 7.43
N ALA A 528 -46.95 -5.98 8.27
CA ALA A 528 -47.71 -6.44 9.46
C ALA A 528 -47.13 -5.79 10.71
N ALA A 529 -47.72 -4.70 11.17
CA ALA A 529 -47.29 -3.98 12.36
C ALA A 529 -48.06 -4.39 13.59
N ARG A 530 -47.38 -4.53 14.72
CA ARG A 530 -47.96 -4.82 16.04
C ARG A 530 -47.26 -4.01 17.13
N TYR A 531 -48.00 -3.64 18.14
CA TYR A 531 -47.39 -3.11 19.35
C TYR A 531 -46.68 -4.23 20.12
N LEU A 532 -45.56 -3.92 20.81
CA LEU A 532 -44.79 -4.91 21.58
C LEU A 532 -45.62 -5.62 22.68
N PHE A 533 -46.75 -5.05 23.10
CA PHE A 533 -47.70 -5.71 24.00
C PHE A 533 -48.71 -6.61 23.28
N GLY A 534 -48.57 -6.83 21.95
CA GLY A 534 -49.32 -7.80 21.15
C GLY A 534 -50.55 -7.26 20.40
N ALA A 535 -50.97 -6.01 20.59
CA ALA A 535 -52.09 -5.45 19.84
C ALA A 535 -51.71 -5.10 18.39
N PRO A 536 -52.62 -5.28 17.39
CA PRO A 536 -52.35 -4.88 16.01
C PRO A 536 -52.11 -3.38 15.88
N GLY A 537 -51.15 -2.99 15.05
CA GLY A 537 -50.82 -1.60 14.71
C GLY A 537 -51.78 -1.04 13.65
N ALA A 538 -53.11 -1.04 13.95
CA ALA A 538 -54.10 -0.59 12.99
C ALA A 538 -54.14 0.93 12.83
N GLY A 539 -54.24 1.40 11.56
CA GLY A 539 -54.37 2.83 11.23
C GLY A 539 -53.06 3.65 11.37
N LEU A 540 -51.90 3.01 11.45
CA LEU A 540 -50.61 3.68 11.49
C LEU A 540 -50.25 4.19 10.10
N ALA A 541 -49.66 5.39 10.03
CA ALA A 541 -49.02 5.88 8.82
C ALA A 541 -47.75 5.11 8.56
N ILE A 542 -47.51 4.75 7.30
CA ILE A 542 -46.31 4.02 6.84
C ILE A 542 -45.58 4.90 5.85
N GLU A 543 -44.33 5.13 6.10
CA GLU A 543 -43.39 5.73 5.15
C GLU A 543 -42.26 4.73 4.90
N GLY A 544 -41.83 4.59 3.64
CA GLY A 544 -40.77 3.67 3.29
C GLY A 544 -40.07 4.05 1.99
N GLU A 545 -38.90 3.53 1.83
CA GLU A 545 -38.08 3.71 0.62
C GLU A 545 -37.81 2.34 -0.02
N VAL A 546 -37.89 2.27 -1.33
CA VAL A 546 -37.54 1.08 -2.10
C VAL A 546 -36.30 1.39 -2.92
N LEU A 547 -35.22 0.70 -2.63
CA LEU A 547 -33.97 0.86 -3.35
C LEU A 547 -33.72 -0.33 -4.27
N LEU A 548 -33.77 -0.08 -5.59
CA LEU A 548 -33.40 -1.06 -6.62
C LEU A 548 -31.89 -0.99 -6.89
N ARG A 549 -31.22 -2.11 -6.75
CA ARG A 549 -29.78 -2.25 -7.05
C ARG A 549 -29.56 -3.32 -8.11
N ALA A 550 -28.56 -3.12 -8.96
CA ALA A 550 -28.08 -4.20 -9.81
C ALA A 550 -27.51 -5.34 -8.95
N THR A 551 -27.79 -6.58 -9.36
CA THR A 551 -27.09 -7.74 -8.81
C THR A 551 -25.91 -8.09 -9.70
N GLU A 552 -24.79 -8.50 -9.11
CA GLU A 552 -23.59 -8.90 -9.84
C GLU A 552 -23.71 -10.25 -10.56
N GLY A 553 -24.77 -11.02 -10.27
CA GLY A 553 -25.02 -12.30 -10.89
C GLY A 553 -26.26 -13.00 -10.34
N LEU A 554 -26.54 -14.18 -10.86
CA LEU A 554 -27.56 -15.08 -10.36
C LEU A 554 -26.89 -16.34 -9.81
N GLU A 555 -27.22 -16.75 -8.59
CA GLU A 555 -26.69 -17.99 -7.97
C GLU A 555 -26.90 -19.24 -8.84
N ALA A 556 -28.01 -19.30 -9.58
CA ALA A 556 -28.31 -20.39 -10.49
C ALA A 556 -27.41 -20.44 -11.73
N HIS A 557 -26.67 -19.38 -12.01
CA HIS A 557 -25.83 -19.25 -13.22
C HIS A 557 -24.49 -18.59 -12.87
N PRO A 558 -23.62 -19.29 -12.11
CA PRO A 558 -22.32 -18.75 -11.71
C PRO A 558 -21.44 -18.52 -12.94
N GLY A 559 -20.78 -17.38 -13.01
CA GLY A 559 -19.87 -16.99 -14.10
C GLY A 559 -20.55 -16.31 -15.29
N TYR A 560 -21.85 -16.05 -15.23
CA TYR A 560 -22.56 -15.26 -16.23
C TYR A 560 -22.83 -13.85 -15.69
N THR A 561 -22.63 -12.85 -16.55
CA THR A 561 -23.03 -11.46 -16.30
C THR A 561 -24.38 -11.20 -16.99
N PHE A 562 -25.34 -10.73 -16.22
CA PHE A 562 -26.70 -10.43 -16.71
C PHE A 562 -26.87 -8.91 -16.81
N GLY A 563 -27.54 -8.46 -17.86
CA GLY A 563 -27.84 -7.06 -18.10
C GLY A 563 -27.53 -6.62 -19.53
N ARG A 564 -27.79 -5.38 -19.82
CA ARG A 564 -27.48 -4.75 -21.11
C ARG A 564 -26.10 -4.10 -21.00
N HIS A 565 -25.13 -4.57 -21.78
CA HIS A 565 -23.75 -4.06 -21.79
C HIS A 565 -23.64 -2.59 -22.26
N ASP A 566 -24.62 -2.15 -23.05
CA ASP A 566 -24.73 -0.79 -23.61
C ASP A 566 -25.54 0.19 -22.73
N GLN A 567 -26.20 -0.32 -21.70
CA GLN A 567 -27.00 0.46 -20.76
C GLN A 567 -26.84 -0.10 -19.34
N PRO A 568 -25.79 0.27 -18.63
CA PRO A 568 -25.63 -0.17 -17.25
C PRO A 568 -26.80 0.30 -16.39
N PHE A 569 -27.28 -0.58 -15.53
CA PHE A 569 -28.35 -0.24 -14.59
C PHE A 569 -27.84 0.83 -13.60
N SER A 570 -28.57 1.92 -13.48
CA SER A 570 -28.35 2.89 -12.41
C SER A 570 -29.33 2.61 -11.28
N ALA A 571 -28.85 2.56 -10.04
CA ALA A 571 -29.73 2.40 -8.87
C ALA A 571 -30.77 3.51 -8.85
N GLN A 572 -32.04 3.13 -8.62
CA GLN A 572 -33.18 4.05 -8.52
C GLN A 572 -33.81 3.88 -7.13
N MET A 573 -34.19 4.97 -6.54
CA MET A 573 -34.89 5.04 -5.28
C MET A 573 -36.30 5.53 -5.49
#